data_619ef65bdf9f153f2dbda54cb8e08226
#
_entry.id   619ef65bdf9f153f2dbda54cb8e08226
#
_cell.length_a   1.000
_cell.length_b   1.000
_cell.length_c   1.000
_cell.angle_alpha   90.00
_cell.angle_beta   90.00
_cell.angle_gamma   90.00
#
_symmetry.space_group_name_H-M   'P 1'
#
loop_
_entity.id
_entity.type
_entity.pdbx_description
1 polymer ?
#
loop_
_entity_poly.entity_id
_entity_poly.type
_entity_poly.pdbx_seq_one_letter_code
_entity_poly.pdbx_strand_id
1 'polypeptide(L)'
;WIVITGWTPHWMFDQFDLKFLNDPKKVYGDLEEIHAVAWKGFSEKDPFAAEFFGNIKLTTEELSSFMTAMKDARMDEEEIARKWRDEHRQLVDSWIPKSENK
;
A
#
# COMPACT_ATOMS: atom_id res chain seq x y z
N TRP A 1 -25.92 -15.49 -3.11
CA TRP A 1 -24.99 -15.35 -1.99
C TRP A 1 -23.81 -16.30 -2.19
N ILE A 2 -22.61 -15.79 -2.00
CA ILE A 2 -21.38 -16.57 -2.13
C ILE A 2 -20.44 -16.24 -0.98
N VAL A 3 -19.74 -17.23 -0.48
CA VAL A 3 -18.68 -17.06 0.52
C VAL A 3 -17.37 -17.49 -0.12
N ILE A 4 -16.37 -16.66 0.02
CA ILE A 4 -15.01 -16.90 -0.50
C ILE A 4 -13.98 -16.64 0.58
N THR A 5 -12.80 -17.24 0.46
CA THR A 5 -11.65 -16.85 1.24
C THR A 5 -10.93 -15.70 0.54
N GLY A 6 -10.47 -14.76 1.32
CA GLY A 6 -9.78 -13.59 0.78
C GLY A 6 -8.97 -12.89 1.87
N TRP A 7 -8.32 -11.86 1.44
CA TRP A 7 -7.52 -11.01 2.34
C TRP A 7 -7.58 -9.56 1.86
N THR A 8 -7.29 -8.65 2.75
CA THR A 8 -7.17 -7.24 2.43
C THR A 8 -5.75 -6.75 2.81
N PRO A 9 -5.10 -5.83 2.06
CA PRO A 9 -5.64 -5.17 0.87
C PRO A 9 -5.69 -6.09 -0.37
N HIS A 10 -6.73 -5.92 -1.18
CA HIS A 10 -6.88 -6.64 -2.44
C HIS A 10 -7.83 -5.86 -3.36
N TRP A 11 -7.63 -5.94 -4.67
CA TRP A 11 -8.47 -5.25 -5.64
C TRP A 11 -9.95 -5.65 -5.57
N MET A 12 -10.26 -6.85 -5.07
CA MET A 12 -11.64 -7.32 -4.96
C MET A 12 -12.50 -6.42 -4.05
N PHE A 13 -11.89 -5.80 -3.02
CA PHE A 13 -12.59 -4.90 -2.11
C PHE A 13 -12.85 -3.52 -2.72
N ASP A 14 -12.15 -3.18 -3.77
CA ASP A 14 -12.40 -1.96 -4.54
C ASP A 14 -13.53 -2.17 -5.57
N GLN A 15 -13.57 -3.34 -6.19
CA GLN A 15 -14.51 -3.63 -7.28
C GLN A 15 -15.83 -4.25 -6.85
N PHE A 16 -15.88 -4.90 -5.70
CA PHE A 16 -17.07 -5.59 -5.22
C PHE A 16 -17.44 -5.13 -3.82
N ASP A 17 -18.73 -5.07 -3.55
CA ASP A 17 -19.25 -4.82 -2.20
C ASP A 17 -19.14 -6.11 -1.38
N LEU A 18 -18.04 -6.23 -0.66
CA LEU A 18 -17.71 -7.38 0.16
C LEU A 18 -17.77 -7.05 1.64
N LYS A 19 -18.20 -8.03 2.42
CA LYS A 19 -18.27 -7.93 3.87
C LYS A 19 -17.49 -9.08 4.50
N PHE A 20 -16.64 -8.76 5.46
CA PHE A 20 -16.01 -9.77 6.29
C PHE A 20 -17.01 -10.41 7.24
N LEU A 21 -16.96 -11.71 7.33
CA LEU A 21 -17.67 -12.46 8.35
C LEU A 21 -16.88 -12.41 9.67
N ASN A 22 -17.59 -12.48 10.79
CA ASN A 22 -16.96 -12.53 12.08
C ASN A 22 -16.15 -13.82 12.24
N ASP A 23 -14.96 -13.70 12.79
CA ASP A 23 -14.09 -14.83 13.16
C ASP A 23 -13.85 -14.83 14.67
N PRO A 24 -14.85 -15.22 15.48
CA PRO A 24 -14.76 -15.08 16.92
C PRO A 24 -13.72 -16.00 17.57
N LYS A 25 -13.34 -17.06 16.87
CA LYS A 25 -12.30 -17.99 17.34
C LYS A 25 -10.90 -17.67 16.79
N LYS A 26 -10.78 -16.60 16.03
CA LYS A 26 -9.52 -16.17 15.38
C LYS A 26 -8.81 -17.30 14.61
N VAL A 27 -9.59 -18.06 13.85
CA VAL A 27 -9.07 -19.17 13.04
C VAL A 27 -8.07 -18.68 12.00
N TYR A 28 -8.29 -17.47 11.47
CA TYR A 28 -7.40 -16.82 10.50
C TYR A 28 -6.32 -15.93 11.15
N GLY A 29 -6.22 -15.94 12.48
CA GLY A 29 -5.23 -15.16 13.22
C GLY A 29 -5.64 -13.71 13.47
N ASP A 30 -4.68 -12.92 13.90
CA ASP A 30 -4.86 -11.47 14.11
C ASP A 30 -4.56 -10.68 12.84
N LEU A 31 -4.79 -9.35 12.91
CA LEU A 31 -4.47 -8.45 11.81
C LEU A 31 -2.98 -8.51 11.49
N GLU A 32 -2.68 -8.63 10.21
CA GLU A 32 -1.33 -8.57 9.69
C GLU A 32 -1.10 -7.21 9.02
N GLU A 33 0.10 -6.71 9.12
CA GLU A 33 0.51 -5.46 8.50
C GLU A 33 1.56 -5.71 7.43
N ILE A 34 1.54 -4.89 6.39
CA ILE A 34 2.58 -4.89 5.36
C ILE A 34 3.66 -3.90 5.78
N HIS A 35 4.88 -4.38 5.85
CA HIS A 35 6.02 -3.58 6.29
C HIS A 35 7.06 -3.44 5.18
N ALA A 36 7.70 -2.27 5.12
CA ALA A 36 8.93 -2.12 4.36
C ALA A 36 10.09 -2.76 5.13
N VAL A 37 10.92 -3.52 4.43
CA VAL A 37 12.05 -4.24 5.02
C VAL A 37 13.33 -3.84 4.30
N ALA A 38 14.36 -3.51 5.05
CA ALA A 38 15.67 -3.15 4.52
C ALA A 38 16.77 -3.90 5.29
N TRP A 39 17.97 -3.92 4.73
CA TRP A 39 19.10 -4.52 5.40
C TRP A 39 19.52 -3.70 6.63
N LYS A 40 20.12 -4.37 7.60
CA LYS A 40 20.62 -3.73 8.82
C LYS A 40 21.70 -2.70 8.48
N GLY A 41 21.51 -1.46 8.92
CA GLY A 41 22.43 -0.35 8.60
C GLY A 41 21.98 0.54 7.44
N PHE A 42 20.86 0.21 6.79
CA PHE A 42 20.34 1.03 5.69
C PHE A 42 20.06 2.48 6.14
N SER A 43 19.46 2.65 7.31
CA SER A 43 19.12 3.97 7.85
C SER A 43 20.35 4.82 8.17
N GLU A 44 21.49 4.19 8.47
CA GLU A 44 22.75 4.90 8.71
C GLU A 44 23.42 5.30 7.40
N LYS A 45 23.30 4.46 6.38
CA LYS A 45 23.91 4.69 5.08
C LYS A 45 23.15 5.74 4.26
N ASP A 46 21.84 5.68 4.27
CA ASP A 46 20.99 6.62 3.55
C ASP A 46 19.79 7.03 4.42
N PRO A 47 20.00 7.98 5.34
CA PRO A 47 18.95 8.44 6.24
C PRO A 47 17.74 9.03 5.51
N PHE A 48 17.96 9.72 4.40
CA PHE A 48 16.89 10.31 3.60
C PHE A 48 15.97 9.24 3.01
N ALA A 49 16.54 8.26 2.35
CA ALA A 49 15.77 7.16 1.79
C ALA A 49 15.07 6.33 2.88
N ALA A 50 15.73 6.10 4.00
CA ALA A 50 15.14 5.40 5.13
C ALA A 50 13.92 6.13 5.69
N GLU A 51 14.01 7.45 5.85
CA GLU A 51 12.89 8.27 6.31
C GLU A 51 11.75 8.28 5.28
N PHE A 52 12.06 8.40 4.00
CA PHE A 52 11.08 8.33 2.93
C PHE A 52 10.27 7.02 3.00
N PHE A 53 10.95 5.88 3.03
CA PHE A 53 10.27 4.59 3.13
C PHE A 53 9.48 4.42 4.43
N GLY A 54 9.98 4.96 5.54
CA GLY A 54 9.26 4.95 6.81
C GLY A 54 8.01 5.83 6.83
N ASN A 55 7.97 6.85 5.99
CA ASN A 55 6.83 7.77 5.87
C ASN A 55 5.71 7.23 4.98
N ILE A 56 5.99 6.21 4.17
CA ILE A 56 4.98 5.65 3.28
C ILE A 56 3.87 5.01 4.12
N LYS A 57 2.68 5.59 4.02
CA LYS A 57 1.47 5.08 4.65
C LYS A 57 0.34 5.12 3.65
N LEU A 58 -0.29 3.97 3.47
CA LEU A 58 -1.44 3.80 2.62
C LEU A 58 -2.58 3.21 3.44
N THR A 59 -3.77 3.74 3.27
CA THR A 59 -4.96 3.08 3.81
C THR A 59 -5.22 1.80 3.02
N THR A 60 -6.02 0.91 3.59
CA THR A 60 -6.44 -0.32 2.91
C THR A 60 -7.16 0.01 1.60
N GLU A 61 -8.00 1.05 1.60
CA GLU A 61 -8.73 1.50 0.42
C GLU A 61 -7.79 2.04 -0.67
N GLU A 62 -6.83 2.87 -0.30
CA GLU A 62 -5.83 3.42 -1.23
C GLU A 62 -5.01 2.32 -1.88
N LEU A 63 -4.54 1.36 -1.09
CA LEU A 63 -3.75 0.26 -1.61
C LEU A 63 -4.58 -0.68 -2.48
N SER A 64 -5.82 -0.98 -2.10
CA SER A 64 -6.74 -1.80 -2.91
C SER A 64 -7.06 -1.12 -4.24
N SER A 65 -7.26 0.19 -4.24
CA SER A 65 -7.47 0.98 -5.45
C SER A 65 -6.24 0.96 -6.36
N PHE A 66 -5.05 1.07 -5.78
CA PHE A 66 -3.80 0.94 -6.54
C PHE A 66 -3.63 -0.45 -7.16
N MET A 67 -3.98 -1.50 -6.41
CA MET A 67 -3.96 -2.87 -6.91
C MET A 67 -4.95 -3.06 -8.07
N THR A 68 -6.12 -2.40 -8.02
CA THR A 68 -7.08 -2.38 -9.13
C THR A 68 -6.46 -1.73 -10.37
N ALA A 69 -5.81 -0.60 -10.21
CA ALA A 69 -5.13 0.08 -11.32
C ALA A 69 -4.04 -0.80 -11.96
N MET A 70 -3.29 -1.54 -11.14
CA MET A 70 -2.24 -2.44 -11.61
C MET A 70 -2.76 -3.65 -12.40
N LYS A 71 -4.06 -3.92 -12.37
CA LYS A 71 -4.68 -4.97 -13.19
C LYS A 71 -4.86 -4.55 -14.65
N ASP A 72 -4.71 -3.28 -14.99
CA ASP A 72 -4.91 -2.82 -16.36
C ASP A 72 -3.76 -3.28 -17.26
N ALA A 73 -4.03 -4.35 -18.03
CA ALA A 73 -3.04 -4.96 -18.92
C ALA A 73 -2.70 -4.12 -20.16
N ARG A 74 -3.35 -2.97 -20.37
CA ARG A 74 -3.11 -2.08 -21.51
C ARG A 74 -1.96 -1.10 -21.25
N MET A 75 -1.52 -0.99 -20.00
CA MET A 75 -0.46 -0.10 -19.60
C MET A 75 0.67 -0.88 -18.95
N ASP A 76 1.89 -0.39 -19.12
CA ASP A 76 3.06 -0.86 -18.39
C ASP A 76 2.91 -0.53 -16.89
N GLU A 77 3.39 -1.39 -16.02
CA GLU A 77 3.30 -1.24 -14.57
C GLU A 77 3.93 0.07 -14.08
N GLU A 78 5.05 0.46 -14.68
CA GLU A 78 5.71 1.72 -14.35
C GLU A 78 4.86 2.93 -14.74
N GLU A 79 4.19 2.89 -15.89
CA GLU A 79 3.26 3.94 -16.33
C GLU A 79 2.07 4.06 -15.38
N ILE A 80 1.51 2.93 -14.96
CA ILE A 80 0.41 2.89 -13.99
C ILE A 80 0.84 3.53 -12.67
N ALA A 81 2.02 3.17 -12.18
CA ALA A 81 2.56 3.71 -10.93
C ALA A 81 2.78 5.23 -11.02
N ARG A 82 3.29 5.72 -12.15
CA ARG A 82 3.47 7.17 -12.39
C ARG A 82 2.14 7.91 -12.43
N LYS A 83 1.16 7.34 -13.13
CA LYS A 83 -0.19 7.92 -13.18
C LYS A 83 -0.82 7.99 -11.80
N TRP A 84 -0.77 6.89 -11.05
CA TRP A 84 -1.29 6.85 -9.68
C TRP A 84 -0.60 7.89 -8.78
N ARG A 85 0.72 8.00 -8.88
CA ARG A 85 1.50 9.02 -8.16
C ARG A 85 1.00 10.43 -8.48
N ASP A 86 0.76 10.72 -9.75
CA ASP A 86 0.36 12.06 -10.18
C ASP A 86 -1.07 12.39 -9.73
N GLU A 87 -1.95 11.40 -9.71
CA GLU A 87 -3.30 11.51 -9.17
C GLU A 87 -3.34 11.68 -7.64
N HIS A 88 -2.31 11.20 -6.95
CA HIS A 88 -2.19 11.24 -5.48
C HIS A 88 -0.99 12.10 -5.03
N ARG A 89 -0.72 13.16 -5.76
CA ARG A 89 0.49 13.98 -5.56
C ARG A 89 0.66 14.48 -4.12
N GLN A 90 -0.41 14.96 -3.49
CA GLN A 90 -0.34 15.46 -2.12
C GLN A 90 0.06 14.36 -1.13
N LEU A 91 -0.49 13.17 -1.31
CA LEU A 91 -0.14 12.02 -0.46
C LEU A 91 1.33 11.64 -0.65
N VAL A 92 1.76 11.48 -1.89
CA VAL A 92 3.15 11.08 -2.20
C VAL A 92 4.15 12.14 -1.74
N ASP A 93 3.86 13.41 -1.95
CA ASP A 93 4.72 14.50 -1.50
C ASP A 93 4.85 14.55 0.03
N SER A 94 3.82 14.09 0.76
CA SER A 94 3.87 14.01 2.22
C SER A 94 4.88 12.98 2.73
N TRP A 95 5.26 12.01 1.91
CA TRP A 95 6.25 10.99 2.27
C TRP A 95 7.69 11.47 2.09
N ILE A 96 7.89 12.51 1.27
CA ILE A 96 9.22 13.03 0.99
C ILE A 96 9.72 13.77 2.23
N PRO A 97 10.87 13.36 2.80
CA PRO A 97 11.44 14.07 3.93
C PRO A 97 11.72 15.53 3.57
N LYS A 98 11.43 16.42 4.48
CA LYS A 98 11.81 17.83 4.31
C LYS A 98 13.33 17.90 4.41
N SER A 99 13.99 18.26 3.32
CA SER A 99 15.40 18.54 3.38
C SER A 99 15.60 19.75 4.31
N GLU A 100 16.34 19.55 5.38
CA GLU A 100 16.85 20.68 6.11
C GLU A 100 17.81 21.41 5.16
N ASN A 101 17.40 22.58 4.71
CA ASN A 101 18.31 23.47 4.00
C ASN A 101 19.43 23.85 4.96
N LYS A 102 20.57 23.23 4.75
CA LYS A 102 21.79 23.63 5.42
C LYS A 102 22.32 24.90 4.80
#